data_0168d8068e50bc5cf7f7af8206e812df
#
_entry.id   0168d8068e50bc5cf7f7af8206e812df
#
_cell.length_a   1.000
_cell.length_b   1.000
_cell.length_c   1.000
_cell.angle_alpha   90.00
_cell.angle_beta   90.00
_cell.angle_gamma   90.00
#
_symmetry.space_group_name_H-M   'P 1'
#
loop_
_entity.id
_entity.type
_entity.pdbx_description
1 polymer ?
#
loop_
_entity_poly.entity_id
_entity_poly.type
_entity_poly.pdbx_seq_one_letter_code
_entity_poly.pdbx_strand_id
1 'polypeptide(L)'
;MNMETSHAKLFSLLFILLNSAWSIASSSISESFVQCLSSHIQNSNSSNGIILTRTSSAYPSVLDSSIQNLRFSNNSTPKPEAIITPFDESHVQAAVICSKKNGLQIRTRSGGHDYEGLSYVSISPFIIIDLFNLRSIDVDIENESAWVKSGATLGEVYYSIAQKSKVYGFPAGTCPTIGVGGHISGGGIGTIFRKYGLASDNVIDARIVDVNGRILDRNSMGEELFWAIRGGGGSSFGVILAWKLRLVPVPPAVTVCHITKTKEQGATKLLLKWQNIADKLPEELFIRPVIGSGDKTITVPCFLARLRNFSI
;
A
#
# COMPACT_ATOMS: atom_id res chain seq x y z
N MET A 1 9.72 -30.85 -51.19
CA MET A 1 10.17 -29.65 -50.48
C MET A 1 9.07 -28.59 -50.28
N ASN A 2 7.80 -28.95 -50.17
CA ASN A 2 6.66 -27.98 -50.12
C ASN A 2 5.72 -28.17 -48.91
N MET A 3 5.97 -29.15 -48.03
CA MET A 3 5.06 -29.41 -46.91
C MET A 3 5.45 -28.61 -45.64
N GLU A 4 6.71 -28.45 -45.35
CA GLU A 4 7.20 -27.68 -44.16
C GLU A 4 6.87 -26.20 -44.23
N THR A 5 6.95 -25.58 -45.43
CA THR A 5 6.60 -24.18 -45.61
C THR A 5 5.10 -23.87 -45.44
N SER A 6 4.24 -24.89 -45.67
CA SER A 6 2.79 -24.78 -45.50
C SER A 6 2.42 -24.78 -44.01
N HIS A 7 3.01 -25.65 -43.21
CA HIS A 7 2.78 -25.69 -41.76
C HIS A 7 3.27 -24.43 -41.03
N ALA A 8 4.46 -23.90 -41.39
CA ALA A 8 4.97 -22.67 -40.84
C ALA A 8 4.04 -21.47 -41.13
N LYS A 9 3.51 -21.37 -42.35
CA LYS A 9 2.54 -20.33 -42.71
C LYS A 9 1.21 -20.47 -41.96
N LEU A 10 0.73 -21.69 -41.77
CA LEU A 10 -0.49 -21.96 -41.02
C LEU A 10 -0.34 -21.61 -39.54
N PHE A 11 0.78 -21.97 -38.91
CA PHE A 11 1.11 -21.57 -37.54
C PHE A 11 1.22 -20.06 -37.37
N SER A 12 1.86 -19.37 -38.32
CA SER A 12 1.98 -17.92 -38.28
C SER A 12 0.61 -17.23 -38.42
N LEU A 13 -0.24 -17.75 -39.31
CA LEU A 13 -1.60 -17.22 -39.51
C LEU A 13 -2.46 -17.45 -38.27
N LEU A 14 -2.40 -18.65 -37.67
CA LEU A 14 -3.10 -18.99 -36.43
C LEU A 14 -2.62 -18.08 -35.25
N PHE A 15 -1.32 -17.84 -35.13
CA PHE A 15 -0.76 -16.95 -34.14
C PHE A 15 -1.24 -15.52 -34.31
N ILE A 16 -1.28 -14.99 -35.54
CA ILE A 16 -1.80 -13.66 -35.86
C ILE A 16 -3.29 -13.58 -35.53
N LEU A 17 -4.09 -14.59 -35.91
CA LEU A 17 -5.52 -14.63 -35.62
C LEU A 17 -5.81 -14.71 -34.11
N LEU A 18 -5.04 -15.49 -33.36
CA LEU A 18 -5.17 -15.57 -31.91
C LEU A 18 -4.81 -14.23 -31.23
N ASN A 19 -3.74 -13.56 -31.68
CA ASN A 19 -3.38 -12.25 -31.15
C ASN A 19 -4.40 -11.16 -31.51
N SER A 20 -4.93 -11.17 -32.73
CA SER A 20 -5.98 -10.22 -33.13
C SER A 20 -7.30 -10.46 -32.37
N ALA A 21 -7.71 -11.72 -32.19
CA ALA A 21 -8.89 -12.08 -31.40
C ALA A 21 -8.73 -11.65 -29.93
N TRP A 22 -7.55 -11.84 -29.36
CA TRP A 22 -7.23 -11.39 -27.99
C TRP A 22 -7.30 -9.86 -27.86
N SER A 23 -6.75 -9.13 -28.83
CA SER A 23 -6.79 -7.66 -28.83
C SER A 23 -8.21 -7.10 -28.96
N ILE A 24 -9.05 -7.71 -29.79
CA ILE A 24 -10.46 -7.33 -29.96
C ILE A 24 -11.25 -7.63 -28.67
N ALA A 25 -11.03 -8.79 -28.05
CA ALA A 25 -11.69 -9.17 -26.82
C ALA A 25 -11.31 -8.23 -25.65
N SER A 26 -10.03 -7.84 -25.55
CA SER A 26 -9.57 -6.91 -24.52
C SER A 26 -10.16 -5.49 -24.70
N SER A 27 -10.25 -4.98 -25.91
CA SER A 27 -10.89 -3.67 -26.16
C SER A 27 -12.38 -3.67 -25.79
N SER A 28 -13.11 -4.75 -26.10
CA SER A 28 -14.53 -4.86 -25.74
C SER A 28 -14.78 -4.95 -24.24
N ILE A 29 -13.89 -5.62 -23.47
CA ILE A 29 -13.97 -5.71 -22.01
C ILE A 29 -13.73 -4.34 -21.38
N SER A 30 -12.71 -3.63 -21.84
CA SER A 30 -12.40 -2.28 -21.36
C SER A 30 -13.56 -1.30 -21.59
N GLU A 31 -14.16 -1.31 -22.78
CA GLU A 31 -15.31 -0.47 -23.13
C GLU A 31 -16.53 -0.80 -22.27
N SER A 32 -16.86 -2.08 -22.09
CA SER A 32 -17.97 -2.53 -21.24
C SER A 32 -17.78 -2.13 -19.79
N PHE A 33 -16.55 -2.22 -19.27
CA PHE A 33 -16.21 -1.76 -17.93
C PHE A 33 -16.41 -0.24 -17.78
N VAL A 34 -15.86 0.54 -18.72
CA VAL A 34 -15.98 2.02 -18.71
C VAL A 34 -17.44 2.44 -18.78
N GLN A 35 -18.24 1.81 -19.64
CA GLN A 35 -19.68 2.09 -19.74
C GLN A 35 -20.41 1.77 -18.45
N CYS A 36 -20.14 0.59 -17.83
CA CYS A 36 -20.71 0.22 -16.54
C CYS A 36 -20.34 1.26 -15.48
N LEU A 37 -19.07 1.62 -15.36
CA LEU A 37 -18.58 2.55 -14.35
C LEU A 37 -19.18 3.95 -14.55
N SER A 38 -19.22 4.45 -15.79
CA SER A 38 -19.80 5.74 -16.13
C SER A 38 -21.28 5.81 -15.74
N SER A 39 -22.06 4.74 -15.94
CA SER A 39 -23.47 4.71 -15.57
C SER A 39 -23.70 4.79 -14.05
N HIS A 40 -22.76 4.32 -13.24
CA HIS A 40 -22.85 4.41 -11.77
C HIS A 40 -22.37 5.78 -11.24
N ILE A 41 -21.45 6.45 -11.95
CA ILE A 41 -20.84 7.72 -11.52
C ILE A 41 -21.65 8.96 -12.02
N GLN A 42 -22.52 8.81 -13.02
CA GLN A 42 -23.25 9.92 -13.66
C GLN A 42 -24.05 10.83 -12.70
N ASN A 43 -24.31 10.37 -11.48
CA ASN A 43 -24.98 11.18 -10.44
C ASN A 43 -24.03 12.08 -9.62
N SER A 44 -22.72 12.02 -9.87
CA SER A 44 -21.74 12.89 -9.21
C SER A 44 -21.24 13.96 -10.20
N ASN A 45 -21.28 15.23 -9.79
CA ASN A 45 -20.85 16.39 -10.58
C ASN A 45 -19.35 16.39 -10.98
N SER A 46 -18.64 15.25 -10.88
CA SER A 46 -17.18 15.14 -10.99
C SER A 46 -16.71 13.94 -11.82
N SER A 47 -17.42 13.54 -12.88
CA SER A 47 -17.01 12.37 -13.68
C SER A 47 -15.71 12.57 -14.50
N ASN A 48 -15.31 13.83 -14.77
CA ASN A 48 -14.09 14.11 -15.53
C ASN A 48 -12.82 13.83 -14.69
N GLY A 49 -11.99 12.90 -15.17
CA GLY A 49 -10.71 12.56 -14.58
C GLY A 49 -10.70 11.36 -13.62
N ILE A 50 -11.86 10.78 -13.29
CA ILE A 50 -11.92 9.59 -12.42
C ILE A 50 -11.49 8.32 -13.15
N ILE A 51 -11.85 8.18 -14.43
CA ILE A 51 -11.56 7.01 -15.26
C ILE A 51 -10.48 7.37 -16.26
N LEU A 52 -9.32 6.76 -16.13
CA LEU A 52 -8.20 6.91 -17.05
C LEU A 52 -8.01 5.62 -17.84
N THR A 53 -8.29 5.65 -19.12
CA THR A 53 -8.02 4.54 -20.05
C THR A 53 -6.66 4.74 -20.72
N ARG A 54 -6.16 3.73 -21.43
CA ARG A 54 -4.89 3.81 -22.16
C ARG A 54 -4.83 4.95 -23.20
N THR A 55 -5.99 5.47 -23.62
CA THR A 55 -6.11 6.60 -24.55
C THR A 55 -6.17 7.96 -23.85
N SER A 56 -6.31 7.99 -22.53
CA SER A 56 -6.33 9.22 -21.75
C SER A 56 -4.93 9.83 -21.65
N SER A 57 -4.78 11.12 -21.88
CA SER A 57 -3.48 11.81 -21.84
C SER A 57 -2.78 11.73 -20.48
N ALA A 58 -3.55 11.70 -19.38
CA ALA A 58 -3.02 11.58 -18.02
C ALA A 58 -2.66 10.14 -17.61
N TYR A 59 -3.08 9.11 -18.38
CA TYR A 59 -2.86 7.72 -18.01
C TYR A 59 -1.39 7.36 -17.74
N PRO A 60 -0.42 7.69 -18.62
CA PRO A 60 0.98 7.33 -18.38
C PRO A 60 1.52 7.96 -17.09
N SER A 61 1.30 9.26 -16.90
CA SER A 61 1.80 9.99 -15.74
C SER A 61 1.23 9.48 -14.43
N VAL A 62 -0.08 9.16 -14.39
CA VAL A 62 -0.72 8.58 -13.19
C VAL A 62 -0.25 7.14 -12.94
N LEU A 63 -0.06 6.34 -14.00
CA LEU A 63 0.49 5.00 -13.85
C LEU A 63 1.87 5.03 -13.22
N ASP A 64 2.77 5.87 -13.75
CA ASP A 64 4.19 5.89 -13.40
C ASP A 64 4.46 6.60 -12.07
N SER A 65 3.61 7.55 -11.65
CA SER A 65 3.81 8.37 -10.45
C SER A 65 3.99 7.57 -9.15
N SER A 66 3.46 6.37 -9.08
CA SER A 66 3.49 5.51 -7.88
C SER A 66 4.05 4.12 -8.16
N ILE A 67 4.87 3.95 -9.20
CA ILE A 67 5.69 2.74 -9.41
C ILE A 67 7.00 2.93 -8.65
N GLN A 68 7.04 2.52 -7.39
CA GLN A 68 8.25 2.67 -6.56
C GLN A 68 9.33 1.65 -6.93
N ASN A 69 8.98 0.49 -7.43
CA ASN A 69 9.93 -0.50 -7.93
C ASN A 69 10.11 -0.36 -9.45
N LEU A 70 11.18 0.31 -9.87
CA LEU A 70 11.47 0.60 -11.27
C LEU A 70 11.64 -0.63 -12.17
N ARG A 71 11.82 -1.83 -11.60
CA ARG A 71 11.78 -3.11 -12.35
C ARG A 71 10.48 -3.27 -13.15
N PHE A 72 9.40 -2.68 -12.69
CA PHE A 72 8.08 -2.77 -13.31
C PHE A 72 7.70 -1.55 -14.18
N SER A 73 8.58 -0.57 -14.35
CA SER A 73 8.31 0.63 -15.18
C SER A 73 8.61 0.43 -16.67
N ASN A 74 9.05 -0.75 -17.08
CA ASN A 74 9.42 -1.04 -18.48
C ASN A 74 8.20 -1.33 -19.38
N ASN A 75 8.42 -1.28 -20.71
CA ASN A 75 7.36 -1.48 -21.69
C ASN A 75 6.80 -2.90 -21.75
N SER A 76 7.56 -3.91 -21.30
CA SER A 76 7.09 -5.30 -21.27
C SER A 76 6.22 -5.63 -20.07
N THR A 77 6.16 -4.76 -19.07
CA THR A 77 5.27 -4.94 -17.91
C THR A 77 3.82 -4.80 -18.35
N PRO A 78 2.94 -5.78 -18.01
CA PRO A 78 1.52 -5.69 -18.30
C PRO A 78 0.91 -4.39 -17.74
N LYS A 79 0.11 -3.71 -18.54
CA LYS A 79 -0.52 -2.44 -18.17
C LYS A 79 -1.99 -2.64 -17.84
N PRO A 80 -2.57 -1.88 -16.88
CA PRO A 80 -3.99 -1.95 -16.57
C PRO A 80 -4.87 -1.51 -17.75
N GLU A 81 -6.08 -2.06 -17.85
CA GLU A 81 -7.08 -1.63 -18.82
C GLU A 81 -7.58 -0.21 -18.50
N ALA A 82 -7.70 0.12 -17.22
CA ALA A 82 -8.03 1.44 -16.74
C ALA A 82 -7.41 1.71 -15.36
N ILE A 83 -7.23 2.99 -15.01
CA ILE A 83 -6.91 3.46 -13.67
C ILE A 83 -8.09 4.29 -13.18
N ILE A 84 -8.61 3.94 -12.01
CA ILE A 84 -9.70 4.63 -11.36
C ILE A 84 -9.11 5.45 -10.21
N THR A 85 -9.34 6.77 -10.21
CA THR A 85 -8.88 7.72 -9.18
C THR A 85 -10.06 8.27 -8.40
N PRO A 86 -10.63 7.49 -7.46
CA PRO A 86 -11.86 7.82 -6.77
C PRO A 86 -11.70 9.06 -5.87
N PHE A 87 -12.72 9.93 -5.85
CA PHE A 87 -12.84 11.05 -4.90
C PHE A 87 -13.72 10.73 -3.70
N ASP A 88 -14.58 9.71 -3.82
CA ASP A 88 -15.40 9.22 -2.73
C ASP A 88 -15.58 7.69 -2.76
N GLU A 89 -16.22 7.17 -1.73
CA GLU A 89 -16.38 5.73 -1.51
C GLU A 89 -17.30 5.08 -2.57
N SER A 90 -18.28 5.81 -3.11
CA SER A 90 -19.21 5.29 -4.11
C SER A 90 -18.51 4.99 -5.43
N HIS A 91 -17.46 5.74 -5.78
CA HIS A 91 -16.64 5.45 -6.95
C HIS A 91 -15.88 4.12 -6.80
N VAL A 92 -15.43 3.80 -5.58
CA VAL A 92 -14.79 2.51 -5.28
C VAL A 92 -15.79 1.38 -5.36
N GLN A 93 -17.01 1.56 -4.81
CA GLN A 93 -18.10 0.58 -4.92
C GLN A 93 -18.42 0.27 -6.38
N ALA A 94 -18.61 1.31 -7.19
CA ALA A 94 -18.89 1.17 -8.61
C ALA A 94 -17.77 0.43 -9.34
N ALA A 95 -16.49 0.76 -9.05
CA ALA A 95 -15.34 0.09 -9.65
C ALA A 95 -15.31 -1.40 -9.29
N VAL A 96 -15.59 -1.77 -8.02
CA VAL A 96 -15.65 -3.18 -7.60
C VAL A 96 -16.77 -3.94 -8.31
N ILE A 97 -17.97 -3.39 -8.34
CA ILE A 97 -19.14 -4.00 -8.99
C ILE A 97 -18.87 -4.20 -10.49
N CYS A 98 -18.40 -3.16 -11.18
CA CYS A 98 -18.13 -3.21 -12.61
C CYS A 98 -16.96 -4.12 -12.98
N SER A 99 -15.91 -4.19 -12.14
CA SER A 99 -14.80 -5.13 -12.35
C SER A 99 -15.27 -6.57 -12.25
N LYS A 100 -16.06 -6.90 -11.23
CA LYS A 100 -16.65 -8.23 -11.05
C LYS A 100 -17.52 -8.62 -12.24
N LYS A 101 -18.37 -7.70 -12.72
CA LYS A 101 -19.27 -7.92 -13.87
C LYS A 101 -18.50 -8.22 -15.17
N ASN A 102 -17.31 -7.60 -15.34
CA ASN A 102 -16.51 -7.71 -16.55
C ASN A 102 -15.31 -8.67 -16.42
N GLY A 103 -15.21 -9.44 -15.34
CA GLY A 103 -14.11 -10.41 -15.13
C GLY A 103 -12.72 -9.77 -15.02
N LEU A 104 -12.62 -8.49 -14.60
CA LEU A 104 -11.37 -7.77 -14.42
C LEU A 104 -10.84 -7.95 -13.00
N GLN A 105 -9.55 -8.24 -12.87
CA GLN A 105 -8.89 -8.19 -11.58
C GLN A 105 -8.77 -6.75 -11.08
N ILE A 106 -8.83 -6.57 -9.77
CA ILE A 106 -8.59 -5.29 -9.13
C ILE A 106 -7.19 -5.30 -8.50
N ARG A 107 -6.41 -4.26 -8.79
CA ARG A 107 -5.22 -3.89 -8.06
C ARG A 107 -5.51 -2.62 -7.29
N THR A 108 -5.35 -2.66 -5.96
CA THR A 108 -5.53 -1.49 -5.11
C THR A 108 -4.18 -0.83 -4.90
N ARG A 109 -4.09 0.47 -5.16
CA ARG A 109 -2.87 1.25 -4.98
C ARG A 109 -3.10 2.37 -3.95
N SER A 110 -2.33 2.32 -2.87
CA SER A 110 -2.18 3.39 -1.87
C SER A 110 -0.89 4.15 -2.18
N GLY A 111 0.26 3.77 -1.57
CA GLY A 111 1.55 4.39 -1.85
C GLY A 111 2.39 3.71 -2.95
N GLY A 112 1.97 2.57 -3.49
CA GLY A 112 2.69 1.85 -4.55
C GLY A 112 4.02 1.22 -4.13
N HIS A 113 4.24 0.97 -2.85
CA HIS A 113 5.51 0.44 -2.31
C HIS A 113 5.60 -1.10 -2.28
N ASP A 114 4.67 -1.82 -2.88
CA ASP A 114 4.74 -3.27 -2.94
C ASP A 114 5.99 -3.74 -3.68
N TYR A 115 6.78 -4.63 -3.06
CA TYR A 115 8.07 -5.07 -3.60
C TYR A 115 7.91 -5.92 -4.86
N GLU A 116 6.81 -6.65 -4.99
CA GLU A 116 6.50 -7.49 -6.16
C GLU A 116 5.59 -6.79 -7.18
N GLY A 117 5.30 -5.51 -6.97
CA GLY A 117 4.49 -4.70 -7.90
C GLY A 117 3.00 -5.05 -7.90
N LEU A 118 2.50 -5.78 -6.89
CA LEU A 118 1.11 -6.24 -6.85
C LEU A 118 0.08 -5.10 -6.84
N SER A 119 0.50 -3.88 -6.48
CA SER A 119 -0.37 -2.70 -6.53
C SER A 119 -0.63 -2.17 -7.95
N TYR A 120 0.16 -2.61 -8.95
CA TYR A 120 0.10 -2.06 -10.31
C TYR A 120 0.45 -3.06 -11.42
N VAL A 121 0.65 -4.35 -11.10
CA VAL A 121 0.94 -5.40 -12.09
C VAL A 121 0.00 -6.61 -11.91
N SER A 122 -0.43 -7.20 -13.00
CA SER A 122 -1.12 -8.49 -13.04
C SER A 122 -0.85 -9.19 -14.37
N ILE A 123 -0.88 -10.52 -14.37
CA ILE A 123 -0.83 -11.36 -15.58
C ILE A 123 -2.20 -11.50 -16.25
N SER A 124 -3.28 -11.31 -15.51
CA SER A 124 -4.65 -11.30 -16.02
C SER A 124 -5.09 -9.87 -16.33
N PRO A 125 -6.09 -9.64 -17.20
CA PRO A 125 -6.67 -8.33 -17.42
C PRO A 125 -7.12 -7.69 -16.09
N PHE A 126 -6.75 -6.45 -15.85
CA PHE A 126 -6.94 -5.80 -14.55
C PHE A 126 -7.16 -4.29 -14.67
N ILE A 127 -7.70 -3.71 -13.62
CA ILE A 127 -7.72 -2.28 -13.37
C ILE A 127 -6.92 -1.93 -12.12
N ILE A 128 -6.52 -0.67 -11.99
CA ILE A 128 -6.01 -0.10 -10.74
C ILE A 128 -7.09 0.79 -10.13
N ILE A 129 -7.39 0.57 -8.84
CA ILE A 129 -8.08 1.56 -8.00
C ILE A 129 -7.00 2.29 -7.23
N ASP A 130 -6.69 3.51 -7.67
CA ASP A 130 -5.67 4.38 -7.08
C ASP A 130 -6.33 5.31 -6.05
N LEU A 131 -6.07 5.05 -4.79
CA LEU A 131 -6.70 5.75 -3.68
C LEU A 131 -6.12 7.14 -3.41
N PHE A 132 -5.22 7.64 -4.24
CA PHE A 132 -4.50 8.90 -4.05
C PHE A 132 -5.39 10.08 -3.63
N ASN A 133 -6.59 10.22 -4.17
CA ASN A 133 -7.52 11.30 -3.82
C ASN A 133 -8.24 11.06 -2.47
N LEU A 134 -8.33 9.82 -1.99
CA LEU A 134 -8.92 9.46 -0.71
C LEU A 134 -7.86 9.50 0.38
N ARG A 135 -7.44 10.72 0.80
CA ARG A 135 -6.28 10.92 1.69
C ARG A 135 -6.53 11.83 2.90
N SER A 136 -7.79 12.13 3.19
CA SER A 136 -8.13 12.95 4.36
C SER A 136 -7.73 12.27 5.67
N ILE A 137 -7.29 13.10 6.63
CA ILE A 137 -6.88 12.70 7.97
C ILE A 137 -7.61 13.60 8.96
N ASP A 138 -8.37 12.98 9.83
CA ASP A 138 -9.10 13.66 10.91
C ASP A 138 -8.59 13.16 12.26
N VAL A 139 -7.87 14.04 12.98
CA VAL A 139 -7.22 13.74 14.26
C VAL A 139 -8.07 14.27 15.39
N ASP A 140 -8.48 13.39 16.28
CA ASP A 140 -9.25 13.64 17.49
C ASP A 140 -8.38 13.33 18.72
N ILE A 141 -7.79 14.38 19.30
CA ILE A 141 -6.90 14.24 20.45
C ILE A 141 -7.66 13.92 21.73
N GLU A 142 -8.89 14.39 21.86
CA GLU A 142 -9.72 14.14 23.06
C GLU A 142 -10.06 12.65 23.20
N ASN A 143 -10.32 11.98 22.08
CA ASN A 143 -10.58 10.55 22.02
C ASN A 143 -9.34 9.70 21.64
N GLU A 144 -8.14 10.31 21.66
CA GLU A 144 -6.86 9.63 21.35
C GLU A 144 -6.94 8.80 20.07
N SER A 145 -7.57 9.35 19.03
CA SER A 145 -7.85 8.62 17.80
C SER A 145 -7.68 9.47 16.55
N ALA A 146 -7.59 8.80 15.38
CA ALA A 146 -7.63 9.46 14.09
C ALA A 146 -8.33 8.60 13.05
N TRP A 147 -9.21 9.18 12.24
CA TRP A 147 -9.66 8.59 11.00
C TRP A 147 -8.69 8.98 9.88
N VAL A 148 -8.19 7.98 9.14
CA VAL A 148 -7.20 8.15 8.08
C VAL A 148 -7.68 7.40 6.84
N LYS A 149 -7.92 8.08 5.73
CA LYS A 149 -8.25 7.46 4.45
C LYS A 149 -7.02 6.78 3.83
N SER A 150 -7.24 5.65 3.16
CA SER A 150 -6.18 4.73 2.73
C SER A 150 -5.25 5.26 1.65
N GLY A 151 -5.57 6.37 0.99
CA GLY A 151 -4.68 7.07 0.07
C GLY A 151 -3.67 7.99 0.75
N ALA A 152 -3.81 8.25 2.05
CA ALA A 152 -2.84 9.03 2.82
C ALA A 152 -1.52 8.27 2.99
N THR A 153 -0.45 9.00 3.19
CA THR A 153 0.88 8.48 3.48
C THR A 153 1.21 8.58 4.97
N LEU A 154 2.19 7.80 5.44
CA LEU A 154 2.65 7.86 6.83
C LEU A 154 3.18 9.26 7.21
N GLY A 155 3.87 9.93 6.27
CA GLY A 155 4.35 11.29 6.51
C GLY A 155 3.23 12.28 6.78
N GLU A 156 2.10 12.18 6.05
CA GLU A 156 0.92 13.01 6.28
C GLU A 156 0.25 12.70 7.61
N VAL A 157 0.18 11.42 8.01
CA VAL A 157 -0.36 11.02 9.32
C VAL A 157 0.46 11.63 10.44
N TYR A 158 1.79 11.48 10.40
CA TYR A 158 2.67 12.05 11.42
C TYR A 158 2.59 13.56 11.49
N TYR A 159 2.57 14.23 10.34
CA TYR A 159 2.42 15.66 10.26
C TYR A 159 1.09 16.11 10.88
N SER A 160 -0.02 15.48 10.51
CA SER A 160 -1.36 15.82 11.02
C SER A 160 -1.47 15.64 12.54
N ILE A 161 -0.91 14.54 13.08
CA ILE A 161 -0.87 14.32 14.54
C ILE A 161 -0.03 15.41 15.22
N ALA A 162 1.18 15.71 14.66
CA ALA A 162 2.10 16.69 15.22
C ALA A 162 1.57 18.13 15.21
N GLN A 163 0.65 18.47 14.29
CA GLN A 163 -0.05 19.76 14.30
C GLN A 163 -1.03 19.88 15.47
N LYS A 164 -1.58 18.76 15.95
CA LYS A 164 -2.59 18.73 17.03
C LYS A 164 -1.96 18.48 18.40
N SER A 165 -0.87 17.68 18.48
CA SER A 165 -0.25 17.30 19.75
C SER A 165 1.25 17.05 19.60
N LYS A 166 2.00 17.36 20.67
CA LYS A 166 3.44 17.06 20.81
C LYS A 166 3.70 15.81 21.65
N VAL A 167 2.67 15.20 22.17
CA VAL A 167 2.75 14.07 23.13
C VAL A 167 1.94 12.86 22.69
N TYR A 168 1.38 12.88 21.48
CA TYR A 168 0.75 11.74 20.84
C TYR A 168 1.46 11.37 19.54
N GLY A 169 1.45 10.07 19.20
CA GLY A 169 2.01 9.52 17.97
C GLY A 169 1.25 8.30 17.52
N PHE A 170 1.75 7.64 16.47
CA PHE A 170 1.21 6.39 15.96
C PHE A 170 2.35 5.40 15.68
N PRO A 171 2.28 4.12 16.12
CA PRO A 171 3.36 3.14 15.98
C PRO A 171 3.41 2.55 14.56
N ALA A 172 3.85 3.33 13.59
CA ALA A 172 3.98 2.92 12.20
C ALA A 172 5.40 3.15 11.67
N GLY A 173 5.66 2.77 10.41
CA GLY A 173 6.96 2.80 9.77
C GLY A 173 7.53 4.21 9.57
N THR A 174 8.81 4.28 9.20
CA THR A 174 9.56 5.54 9.13
C THR A 174 9.61 6.19 7.75
N CYS A 175 9.25 5.46 6.69
CA CYS A 175 9.30 6.01 5.33
C CYS A 175 8.05 6.86 5.04
N PRO A 176 8.19 8.17 4.79
CA PRO A 176 7.05 9.09 4.73
C PRO A 176 6.12 8.87 3.52
N THR A 177 6.61 8.27 2.45
CA THR A 177 5.85 8.05 1.21
C THR A 177 5.05 6.75 1.19
N ILE A 178 5.21 5.88 2.20
CA ILE A 178 4.45 4.63 2.29
C ILE A 178 2.98 4.95 2.56
N GLY A 179 2.09 4.38 1.76
CA GLY A 179 0.65 4.54 1.93
C GLY A 179 0.11 3.74 3.10
N VAL A 180 -0.76 4.36 3.90
CA VAL A 180 -1.31 3.73 5.12
C VAL A 180 -2.16 2.50 4.82
N GLY A 181 -2.83 2.47 3.66
CA GLY A 181 -3.68 1.34 3.26
C GLY A 181 -2.90 0.03 3.24
N GLY A 182 -1.78 -0.02 2.49
CA GLY A 182 -0.92 -1.18 2.40
C GLY A 182 -0.11 -1.44 3.67
N HIS A 183 0.38 -0.39 4.31
CA HIS A 183 1.22 -0.52 5.50
C HIS A 183 0.49 -1.20 6.67
N ILE A 184 -0.70 -0.73 7.00
CA ILE A 184 -1.50 -1.26 8.10
C ILE A 184 -2.04 -2.65 7.76
N SER A 185 -2.48 -2.87 6.51
CA SER A 185 -2.94 -4.19 6.05
C SER A 185 -1.89 -5.28 6.18
N GLY A 186 -0.61 -4.93 6.09
CA GLY A 186 0.52 -5.85 6.25
C GLY A 186 1.09 -5.90 7.67
N GLY A 187 0.41 -5.30 8.65
CA GLY A 187 0.85 -5.23 10.05
C GLY A 187 1.48 -3.90 10.42
N GLY A 188 2.51 -3.46 9.71
CA GLY A 188 3.16 -2.15 9.91
C GLY A 188 4.12 -2.09 11.10
N ILE A 189 5.43 -2.24 10.84
CA ILE A 189 6.48 -2.14 11.85
C ILE A 189 7.05 -0.73 11.88
N GLY A 190 7.19 -0.16 13.09
CA GLY A 190 7.79 1.15 13.32
C GLY A 190 8.81 1.15 14.46
N THR A 191 9.31 2.34 14.84
CA THR A 191 10.37 2.48 15.84
C THR A 191 9.88 2.30 17.28
N ILE A 192 8.58 2.42 17.53
CA ILE A 192 7.98 2.30 18.87
C ILE A 192 7.15 1.02 19.03
N PHE A 193 7.29 0.07 18.08
CA PHE A 193 6.51 -1.18 18.09
C PHE A 193 6.79 -2.07 19.30
N ARG A 194 7.99 -1.99 19.90
CA ARG A 194 8.33 -2.77 21.10
C ARG A 194 7.44 -2.41 22.30
N LYS A 195 6.98 -1.17 22.36
CA LYS A 195 6.13 -0.66 23.44
C LYS A 195 4.63 -0.74 23.09
N TYR A 196 4.29 -0.45 21.84
CA TYR A 196 2.89 -0.26 21.45
C TYR A 196 2.36 -1.31 20.45
N GLY A 197 3.19 -2.30 20.08
CA GLY A 197 2.83 -3.26 19.05
C GLY A 197 2.94 -2.69 17.63
N LEU A 198 2.39 -3.42 16.68
CA LEU A 198 2.34 -3.04 15.27
C LEU A 198 1.31 -1.92 15.01
N ALA A 199 1.37 -1.30 13.85
CA ALA A 199 0.34 -0.35 13.43
C ALA A 199 -1.05 -1.00 13.43
N SER A 200 -1.16 -2.25 12.97
CA SER A 200 -2.40 -3.02 12.95
C SER A 200 -2.99 -3.32 14.34
N ASP A 201 -2.14 -3.43 15.38
CA ASP A 201 -2.59 -3.65 16.76
C ASP A 201 -3.29 -2.40 17.34
N ASN A 202 -3.02 -1.25 16.73
CA ASN A 202 -3.57 0.05 17.12
C ASN A 202 -4.69 0.53 16.18
N VAL A 203 -5.35 -0.39 15.49
CA VAL A 203 -6.55 -0.12 14.68
C VAL A 203 -7.81 -0.38 15.53
N ILE A 204 -8.66 0.63 15.65
CA ILE A 204 -9.93 0.58 16.40
C ILE A 204 -11.07 0.12 15.49
N ASP A 205 -11.08 0.64 14.24
CA ASP A 205 -12.14 0.42 13.27
C ASP A 205 -11.57 0.55 11.85
N ALA A 206 -12.29 0.10 10.85
CA ALA A 206 -11.92 0.25 9.45
C ALA A 206 -13.17 0.38 8.57
N ARG A 207 -13.01 0.99 7.41
CA ARG A 207 -14.02 0.97 6.35
C ARG A 207 -13.47 0.23 5.15
N ILE A 208 -14.22 -0.73 4.62
CA ILE A 208 -13.85 -1.55 3.47
C ILE A 208 -14.99 -1.64 2.48
N VAL A 209 -14.68 -1.67 1.19
CA VAL A 209 -15.62 -2.15 0.16
C VAL A 209 -15.34 -3.63 -0.06
N ASP A 210 -16.33 -4.47 0.21
CA ASP A 210 -16.22 -5.92 0.01
C ASP A 210 -16.35 -6.31 -1.48
N VAL A 211 -16.18 -7.60 -1.79
CA VAL A 211 -16.26 -8.16 -3.15
C VAL A 211 -17.65 -8.02 -3.81
N ASN A 212 -18.65 -7.60 -3.05
CA ASN A 212 -20.01 -7.34 -3.52
C ASN A 212 -20.32 -5.84 -3.66
N GLY A 213 -19.34 -4.98 -3.43
CA GLY A 213 -19.50 -3.53 -3.48
C GLY A 213 -20.17 -2.93 -2.24
N ARG A 214 -20.30 -3.68 -1.12
CA ARG A 214 -20.88 -3.16 0.12
C ARG A 214 -19.81 -2.45 0.93
N ILE A 215 -20.12 -1.29 1.47
CA ILE A 215 -19.25 -0.60 2.44
C ILE A 215 -19.56 -1.19 3.82
N LEU A 216 -18.51 -1.67 4.48
CA LEU A 216 -18.58 -2.26 5.81
C LEU A 216 -17.65 -1.51 6.75
N ASP A 217 -18.10 -1.28 7.99
CA ASP A 217 -17.31 -0.91 9.15
C ASP A 217 -17.03 -2.15 10.01
N ARG A 218 -16.30 -2.00 11.12
CA ARG A 218 -15.99 -3.12 12.01
C ARG A 218 -17.23 -3.89 12.46
N ASN A 219 -18.29 -3.18 12.82
CA ASN A 219 -19.50 -3.81 13.30
C ASN A 219 -20.19 -4.65 12.22
N SER A 220 -20.31 -4.12 11.01
CA SER A 220 -20.97 -4.79 9.88
C SER A 220 -20.10 -5.85 9.19
N MET A 221 -18.75 -5.74 9.24
CA MET A 221 -17.86 -6.78 8.71
C MET A 221 -17.65 -7.95 9.65
N GLY A 222 -17.87 -7.76 10.95
CA GLY A 222 -17.61 -8.77 11.98
C GLY A 222 -16.12 -8.94 12.33
N GLU A 223 -15.85 -9.62 13.45
CA GLU A 223 -14.49 -9.73 14.00
C GLU A 223 -13.54 -10.56 13.12
N GLU A 224 -14.02 -11.58 12.41
CA GLU A 224 -13.19 -12.42 11.55
C GLU A 224 -12.58 -11.63 10.40
N LEU A 225 -13.39 -10.86 9.66
CA LEU A 225 -12.89 -10.01 8.58
C LEU A 225 -12.04 -8.86 9.13
N PHE A 226 -12.46 -8.25 10.24
CA PHE A 226 -11.70 -7.20 10.91
C PHE A 226 -10.32 -7.69 11.37
N TRP A 227 -10.21 -8.92 11.85
CA TRP A 227 -8.93 -9.55 12.17
C TRP A 227 -8.10 -9.79 10.90
N ALA A 228 -8.70 -10.35 9.85
CA ALA A 228 -8.00 -10.74 8.62
C ALA A 228 -7.35 -9.55 7.89
N ILE A 229 -8.02 -8.37 7.86
CA ILE A 229 -7.49 -7.19 7.18
C ILE A 229 -6.35 -6.50 7.92
N ARG A 230 -6.11 -6.83 9.20
CA ARG A 230 -5.09 -6.26 10.07
C ARG A 230 -3.82 -7.12 10.12
N GLY A 231 -3.16 -7.32 8.98
CA GLY A 231 -1.93 -8.11 8.85
C GLY A 231 -1.98 -9.15 7.73
N GLY A 232 -3.18 -9.62 7.34
CA GLY A 232 -3.37 -10.61 6.27
C GLY A 232 -3.40 -10.03 4.86
N GLY A 233 -3.20 -8.72 4.70
CA GLY A 233 -3.23 -8.04 3.39
C GLY A 233 -4.64 -7.65 2.98
N GLY A 234 -5.09 -6.47 3.38
CA GLY A 234 -6.48 -6.00 3.20
C GLY A 234 -7.02 -6.10 1.78
N SER A 235 -6.17 -5.89 0.76
CA SER A 235 -6.56 -5.98 -0.66
C SER A 235 -6.97 -7.40 -1.11
N SER A 236 -6.71 -8.44 -0.31
CA SER A 236 -7.19 -9.80 -0.56
C SER A 236 -8.65 -10.00 -0.17
N PHE A 237 -9.21 -9.11 0.65
CA PHE A 237 -10.56 -9.21 1.19
C PHE A 237 -11.50 -8.12 0.67
N GLY A 238 -10.97 -7.10 -0.01
CA GLY A 238 -11.71 -5.96 -0.53
C GLY A 238 -10.83 -4.74 -0.69
N VAL A 239 -11.42 -3.56 -0.81
CA VAL A 239 -10.70 -2.28 -0.93
C VAL A 239 -10.87 -1.52 0.39
N ILE A 240 -9.79 -1.40 1.15
CA ILE A 240 -9.80 -0.61 2.40
C ILE A 240 -9.92 0.87 2.05
N LEU A 241 -10.93 1.53 2.59
CA LEU A 241 -11.20 2.95 2.35
C LEU A 241 -10.57 3.84 3.42
N ALA A 242 -10.62 3.42 4.68
CA ALA A 242 -10.11 4.17 5.82
C ALA A 242 -9.82 3.26 7.01
N TRP A 243 -8.95 3.75 7.90
CA TRP A 243 -8.61 3.17 9.19
C TRP A 243 -8.94 4.15 10.31
N LYS A 244 -9.54 3.69 11.39
CA LYS A 244 -9.60 4.41 12.67
C LYS A 244 -8.46 3.95 13.55
N LEU A 245 -7.52 4.84 13.81
CA LEU A 245 -6.28 4.57 14.52
C LEU A 245 -6.42 4.98 15.99
N ARG A 246 -5.80 4.22 16.89
CA ARG A 246 -5.56 4.64 18.26
C ARG A 246 -4.23 5.38 18.31
N LEU A 247 -4.23 6.60 18.78
CA LEU A 247 -3.02 7.36 19.07
C LEU A 247 -2.43 6.89 20.39
N VAL A 248 -1.10 6.89 20.46
CA VAL A 248 -0.37 6.44 21.65
C VAL A 248 0.43 7.59 22.24
N PRO A 249 0.58 7.66 23.58
CA PRO A 249 1.38 8.70 24.21
C PRO A 249 2.86 8.53 23.87
N VAL A 250 3.50 9.62 23.48
CA VAL A 250 4.94 9.66 23.18
C VAL A 250 5.61 10.77 23.98
N PRO A 251 6.89 10.63 24.34
CA PRO A 251 7.61 11.69 25.02
C PRO A 251 7.84 12.88 24.09
N PRO A 252 7.85 14.12 24.61
CA PRO A 252 8.06 15.33 23.80
C PRO A 252 9.48 15.42 23.21
N ALA A 253 10.42 14.63 23.72
CA ALA A 253 11.79 14.55 23.24
C ALA A 253 12.28 13.10 23.28
N VAL A 254 13.03 12.71 22.26
CA VAL A 254 13.67 11.41 22.13
C VAL A 254 15.18 11.60 21.89
N THR A 255 15.97 10.62 22.31
CA THR A 255 17.38 10.55 21.94
C THR A 255 17.52 9.68 20.70
N VAL A 256 18.22 10.18 19.69
CA VAL A 256 18.55 9.46 18.48
C VAL A 256 20.06 9.27 18.41
N CYS A 257 20.52 8.05 18.14
CA CYS A 257 21.93 7.78 17.92
C CYS A 257 22.14 6.98 16.63
N HIS A 258 23.32 7.16 16.03
CA HIS A 258 23.79 6.37 14.91
C HIS A 258 25.19 5.87 15.21
N ILE A 259 25.39 4.55 15.21
CA ILE A 259 26.68 3.92 15.43
C ILE A 259 27.02 3.11 14.18
N THR A 260 28.11 3.45 13.50
CA THR A 260 28.59 2.69 12.33
C THR A 260 29.93 2.03 12.69
N LYS A 261 30.03 0.74 12.39
CA LYS A 261 31.26 -0.05 12.56
C LYS A 261 31.53 -0.88 11.31
N THR A 262 32.80 -0.97 10.94
CA THR A 262 33.25 -1.90 9.89
C THR A 262 33.46 -3.30 10.47
N LYS A 263 33.64 -4.27 9.59
CA LYS A 263 33.99 -5.65 9.99
C LYS A 263 35.27 -5.67 10.82
N GLU A 264 36.30 -4.91 10.40
CA GLU A 264 37.60 -4.78 11.08
C GLU A 264 37.49 -4.16 12.45
N GLN A 265 36.52 -3.27 12.64
CA GLN A 265 36.16 -2.64 13.92
C GLN A 265 35.31 -3.53 14.82
N GLY A 266 35.11 -4.79 14.46
CA GLY A 266 34.38 -5.76 15.26
C GLY A 266 32.86 -5.73 15.10
N ALA A 267 32.31 -5.20 13.99
CA ALA A 267 30.88 -5.12 13.73
C ALA A 267 30.15 -6.46 13.91
N THR A 268 30.76 -7.59 13.46
CA THR A 268 30.19 -8.94 13.62
C THR A 268 29.99 -9.31 15.10
N LYS A 269 30.92 -8.99 15.98
CA LYS A 269 30.80 -9.25 17.42
C LYS A 269 29.65 -8.44 18.05
N LEU A 270 29.49 -7.18 17.61
CA LEU A 270 28.40 -6.34 18.07
C LEU A 270 27.03 -6.84 17.60
N LEU A 271 26.93 -7.33 16.36
CA LEU A 271 25.71 -7.94 15.84
C LEU A 271 25.32 -9.19 16.64
N LEU A 272 26.25 -10.09 16.90
CA LEU A 272 26.01 -11.28 17.74
C LEU A 272 25.59 -10.89 19.16
N LYS A 273 26.26 -9.89 19.76
CA LYS A 273 25.87 -9.38 21.08
C LYS A 273 24.45 -8.83 21.04
N TRP A 274 24.09 -8.04 20.02
CA TRP A 274 22.73 -7.50 19.86
C TRP A 274 21.71 -8.63 19.74
N GLN A 275 21.93 -9.66 18.93
CA GLN A 275 21.03 -10.81 18.80
C GLN A 275 20.74 -11.49 20.13
N ASN A 276 21.73 -11.58 21.03
CA ASN A 276 21.59 -12.24 22.33
C ASN A 276 20.89 -11.39 23.40
N ILE A 277 20.72 -10.10 23.15
CA ILE A 277 20.13 -9.17 24.17
C ILE A 277 18.91 -8.41 23.64
N ALA A 278 18.62 -8.43 22.34
CA ALA A 278 17.63 -7.57 21.73
C ALA A 278 16.22 -7.76 22.32
N ASP A 279 15.84 -8.99 22.66
CA ASP A 279 14.59 -9.35 23.30
C ASP A 279 14.48 -8.84 24.75
N LYS A 280 15.63 -8.66 25.43
CA LYS A 280 15.73 -8.28 26.85
C LYS A 280 15.90 -6.76 27.05
N LEU A 281 16.05 -6.00 25.97
CA LEU A 281 16.18 -4.54 26.05
C LEU A 281 14.85 -3.91 26.50
N PRO A 282 14.90 -2.76 27.21
CA PRO A 282 13.68 -2.01 27.55
C PRO A 282 12.82 -1.71 26.33
N GLU A 283 11.51 -1.69 26.50
CA GLU A 283 10.56 -1.45 25.40
C GLU A 283 10.67 -0.04 24.80
N GLU A 284 11.20 0.92 25.58
CA GLU A 284 11.48 2.29 25.13
C GLU A 284 12.70 2.39 24.21
N LEU A 285 13.53 1.33 24.14
CA LEU A 285 14.75 1.33 23.34
C LEU A 285 14.55 0.52 22.07
N PHE A 286 14.61 1.20 20.94
CA PHE A 286 14.63 0.57 19.60
C PHE A 286 16.03 0.60 19.02
N ILE A 287 16.57 -0.57 18.68
CA ILE A 287 17.88 -0.74 18.02
C ILE A 287 17.67 -1.64 16.80
N ARG A 288 18.07 -1.14 15.63
CA ARG A 288 17.97 -1.87 14.36
C ARG A 288 19.31 -1.90 13.64
N PRO A 289 20.09 -3.00 13.70
CA PRO A 289 21.28 -3.14 12.86
C PRO A 289 20.90 -3.20 11.37
N VAL A 290 21.58 -2.40 10.55
CA VAL A 290 21.46 -2.41 9.09
C VAL A 290 22.80 -2.81 8.51
N ILE A 291 22.85 -3.92 7.78
CA ILE A 291 24.05 -4.46 7.18
C ILE A 291 24.16 -3.91 5.75
N GLY A 292 25.19 -3.12 5.48
CA GLY A 292 25.51 -2.61 4.15
C GLY A 292 26.35 -3.62 3.34
N SER A 293 26.03 -3.80 2.08
CA SER A 293 26.74 -4.74 1.19
C SER A 293 28.05 -4.17 0.62
N GLY A 294 28.16 -2.85 0.41
CA GLY A 294 29.30 -2.21 -0.24
C GLY A 294 30.53 -2.08 0.66
N ASP A 295 30.36 -1.48 1.84
CA ASP A 295 31.47 -1.10 2.72
C ASP A 295 31.71 -2.09 3.87
N LYS A 296 31.03 -3.26 3.85
CA LYS A 296 31.07 -4.25 4.94
C LYS A 296 30.83 -3.60 6.31
N THR A 297 29.95 -2.62 6.35
CA THR A 297 29.60 -1.84 7.56
C THR A 297 28.29 -2.32 8.17
N ILE A 298 28.19 -2.21 9.50
CA ILE A 298 26.92 -2.29 10.21
C ILE A 298 26.62 -0.91 10.77
N THR A 299 25.52 -0.31 10.31
CA THR A 299 24.99 0.93 10.86
C THR A 299 23.83 0.58 11.79
N VAL A 300 23.88 1.12 13.00
CA VAL A 300 22.90 0.88 14.05
C VAL A 300 22.21 2.19 14.39
N PRO A 301 21.07 2.52 13.75
CA PRO A 301 20.19 3.55 14.28
C PRO A 301 19.58 3.07 15.59
N CYS A 302 19.56 3.93 16.58
CA CYS A 302 18.86 3.71 17.83
C CYS A 302 17.95 4.89 18.15
N PHE A 303 16.80 4.59 18.74
CA PHE A 303 15.86 5.58 19.25
C PHE A 303 15.57 5.23 20.71
N LEU A 304 15.78 6.19 21.60
CA LEU A 304 15.55 6.06 23.01
C LEU A 304 14.51 7.10 23.44
N ALA A 305 13.32 6.66 23.77
CA ALA A 305 12.37 7.47 24.50
C ALA A 305 12.95 7.69 25.90
N ARG A 306 13.14 8.96 26.28
CA ARG A 306 13.80 9.47 27.49
C ARG A 306 13.83 8.46 28.66
N LEU A 307 14.96 7.80 28.87
CA LEU A 307 15.23 7.07 30.10
C LEU A 307 15.69 8.06 31.17
N ARG A 308 14.88 8.19 32.22
CA ARG A 308 15.39 8.77 33.50
C ARG A 308 16.35 7.71 34.02
N ASN A 309 17.67 8.05 34.10
CA ASN A 309 18.74 7.24 34.69
C ASN A 309 19.21 6.02 33.85
N PHE A 310 19.72 6.22 32.64
CA PHE A 310 20.67 5.30 32.04
C PHE A 310 22.09 5.83 32.20
N SER A 311 22.89 5.27 33.10
CA SER A 311 24.35 5.31 33.02
C SER A 311 24.79 4.21 32.08
N ILE A 312 25.50 4.59 30.99
CA ILE A 312 26.14 3.68 30.02
C ILE A 312 27.33 3.01 30.70
#